data_ed3a09279fb55438e382cff2f5548297
#
_entry.id   ed3a09279fb55438e382cff2f5548297
#
_cell.length_a   1.000
_cell.length_b   1.000
_cell.length_c   1.000
_cell.angle_alpha   90.00
_cell.angle_beta   90.00
_cell.angle_gamma   90.00
#
_symmetry.space_group_name_H-M   'P 1'
#
loop_
_entity.id
_entity.type
_entity.pdbx_description
1 polymer ?
#
loop_
_entity_poly.entity_id
_entity_poly.type
_entity_poly.pdbx_seq_one_letter_code
_entity_poly.pdbx_strand_id
1 'polypeptide(L)'
;MYSLSTFYGYCRANDVLIIPLQFSSPAVTMRSGGEYAIAFDFRKIPTTRFFNGVSAHETGHVATGALHKVDSPYESWERSEYRANRWEYEHVLPAEAFQEAFSQGIVEPWELAEYFDMPEDHIKNALAYWSEQKGIDFNAHK
;
A
#
# COMPACT_ATOMS: atom_id res chain seq x y z
N MET A 1 6.66 3.67 -11.52
CA MET A 1 5.71 2.70 -10.92
C MET A 1 6.34 2.09 -9.66
N TYR A 2 5.54 1.73 -8.67
CA TYR A 2 6.04 1.18 -7.41
C TYR A 2 6.77 -0.15 -7.63
N SER A 3 7.89 -0.34 -6.93
CA SER A 3 8.72 -1.54 -7.05
C SER A 3 9.54 -1.74 -5.78
N LEU A 4 10.29 -2.83 -5.70
CA LEU A 4 11.25 -3.06 -4.61
C LEU A 4 12.22 -1.88 -4.48
N SER A 5 12.70 -1.37 -5.61
CA SER A 5 13.62 -0.24 -5.62
C SER A 5 12.98 1.02 -5.02
N THR A 6 11.72 1.27 -5.34
CA THR A 6 10.94 2.39 -4.77
C THR A 6 10.84 2.25 -3.26
N PHE A 7 10.49 1.05 -2.78
CA PHE A 7 10.34 0.78 -1.36
C PHE A 7 11.66 0.97 -0.60
N TYR A 8 12.73 0.33 -1.06
CA TYR A 8 14.03 0.44 -0.40
C TYR A 8 14.58 1.86 -0.46
N GLY A 9 14.34 2.56 -1.57
CA GLY A 9 14.71 3.97 -1.70
C GLY A 9 13.99 4.86 -0.68
N TYR A 10 12.69 4.62 -0.48
CA TYR A 10 11.92 5.35 0.53
C TYR A 10 12.47 5.08 1.93
N CYS A 11 12.73 3.82 2.27
CA CYS A 11 13.24 3.44 3.59
C CYS A 11 14.60 4.09 3.84
N ARG A 12 15.48 4.10 2.85
CA ARG A 12 16.79 4.72 2.97
C ARG A 12 16.68 6.23 3.18
N ALA A 13 15.82 6.88 2.41
CA ALA A 13 15.64 8.33 2.49
C ALA A 13 15.00 8.79 3.81
N ASN A 14 14.23 7.92 4.45
CA ASN A 14 13.49 8.25 5.67
C ASN A 14 14.01 7.51 6.92
N ASP A 15 15.15 6.85 6.82
CA ASP A 15 15.78 6.13 7.92
C ASP A 15 14.85 5.08 8.55
N VAL A 16 14.15 4.33 7.71
CA VAL A 16 13.26 3.25 8.14
C VAL A 16 14.05 1.94 8.13
N LEU A 17 14.09 1.27 9.27
CA LEU A 17 14.75 -0.04 9.39
C LEU A 17 13.84 -1.13 8.84
N ILE A 18 14.45 -2.11 8.17
CA ILE A 18 13.76 -3.29 7.67
C ILE A 18 14.23 -4.49 8.48
N ILE A 19 13.32 -5.14 9.18
CA ILE A 19 13.64 -6.20 10.14
C ILE A 19 12.96 -7.50 9.73
N PRO A 20 13.71 -8.58 9.42
CA PRO A 20 13.10 -9.90 9.26
C PRO A 20 12.72 -10.44 10.63
N LEU A 21 11.49 -10.94 10.75
CA LEU A 21 10.96 -11.40 12.03
C LEU A 21 9.88 -12.44 11.79
N GLN A 22 9.78 -13.44 12.67
CA GLN A 22 8.71 -14.44 12.59
C GLN A 22 7.61 -14.04 13.57
N PHE A 23 6.39 -13.82 13.05
CA PHE A 23 5.26 -13.41 13.88
C PHE A 23 3.93 -13.74 13.21
N SER A 24 2.81 -13.20 13.71
CA SER A 24 1.46 -13.60 13.28
C SER A 24 0.96 -12.92 12.01
N SER A 25 1.66 -11.91 11.52
CA SER A 25 1.29 -11.14 10.32
C SER A 25 2.40 -11.16 9.28
N PRO A 26 2.11 -10.87 8.00
CA PRO A 26 3.16 -10.70 7.00
C PRO A 26 4.08 -9.52 7.28
N ALA A 27 3.54 -8.42 7.82
CA ALA A 27 4.34 -7.24 8.14
C ALA A 27 3.68 -6.40 9.22
N VAL A 28 4.49 -5.60 9.89
CA VAL A 28 4.01 -4.60 10.86
C VAL A 28 4.98 -3.42 10.90
N THR A 29 4.44 -2.22 10.99
CA THR A 29 5.21 -1.00 11.19
C THR A 29 5.29 -0.68 12.67
N MET A 30 6.50 -0.39 13.14
CA MET A 30 6.78 -0.07 14.54
C MET A 30 7.51 1.25 14.65
N ARG A 31 7.36 1.90 15.79
CA ARG A 31 8.11 3.12 16.11
C ARG A 31 8.73 2.99 17.49
N SER A 32 10.01 3.31 17.58
CA SER A 32 10.74 3.30 18.84
C SER A 32 11.77 4.43 18.83
N GLY A 33 11.76 5.27 19.87
CA GLY A 33 12.72 6.36 19.99
C GLY A 33 12.70 7.35 18.86
N GLY A 34 11.55 7.53 18.20
CA GLY A 34 11.41 8.43 17.05
C GLY A 34 11.78 7.81 15.71
N GLU A 35 12.27 6.58 15.71
CA GLU A 35 12.64 5.86 14.52
C GLU A 35 11.55 4.85 14.14
N TYR A 36 11.35 4.66 12.82
CA TYR A 36 10.42 3.68 12.29
C TYR A 36 11.16 2.42 11.86
N ALA A 37 10.49 1.29 12.03
CA ALA A 37 10.94 0.01 11.52
C ALA A 37 9.74 -0.73 10.93
N ILE A 38 9.97 -1.47 9.86
CA ILE A 38 8.97 -2.37 9.30
C ILE A 38 9.52 -3.78 9.44
N ALA A 39 8.79 -4.62 10.18
CA ALA A 39 9.14 -6.04 10.32
C ALA A 39 8.36 -6.84 9.29
N PHE A 40 9.06 -7.77 8.62
CA PHE A 40 8.46 -8.67 7.65
C PHE A 40 8.69 -10.12 8.07
N ASP A 41 7.62 -10.91 8.02
CA ASP A 41 7.73 -12.36 8.09
C ASP A 41 7.73 -12.90 6.66
N PHE A 42 8.91 -13.07 6.08
CA PHE A 42 9.06 -13.46 4.69
C PHE A 42 8.48 -14.84 4.38
N ARG A 43 8.26 -15.68 5.40
CA ARG A 43 7.58 -16.96 5.21
C ARG A 43 6.13 -16.79 4.75
N LYS A 44 5.51 -15.64 5.05
CA LYS A 44 4.13 -15.31 4.74
C LYS A 44 4.01 -14.45 3.48
N ILE A 45 5.12 -14.23 2.78
CA ILE A 45 5.17 -13.37 1.59
C ILE A 45 5.65 -14.23 0.41
N PRO A 46 4.71 -14.89 -0.30
CA PRO A 46 5.07 -15.90 -1.30
C PRO A 46 5.61 -15.33 -2.61
N THR A 47 5.30 -14.08 -2.95
CA THR A 47 5.69 -13.50 -4.24
C THR A 47 6.13 -12.05 -4.08
N THR A 48 6.85 -11.54 -5.08
CA THR A 48 7.24 -10.13 -5.16
C THR A 48 6.00 -9.24 -5.22
N ARG A 49 4.97 -9.65 -5.96
CA ARG A 49 3.72 -8.89 -6.05
C ARG A 49 3.04 -8.76 -4.68
N PHE A 50 3.00 -9.84 -3.93
CA PHE A 50 2.47 -9.81 -2.56
C PHE A 50 3.30 -8.85 -1.70
N PHE A 51 4.62 -8.91 -1.80
CA PHE A 51 5.51 -7.99 -1.07
C PHE A 51 5.24 -6.53 -1.44
N ASN A 52 5.01 -6.24 -2.71
CA ASN A 52 4.71 -4.88 -3.15
C ASN A 52 3.47 -4.34 -2.43
N GLY A 53 2.41 -5.12 -2.35
CA GLY A 53 1.19 -4.72 -1.64
C GLY A 53 1.43 -4.49 -0.15
N VAL A 54 2.08 -5.45 0.50
CA VAL A 54 2.36 -5.37 1.94
C VAL A 54 3.26 -4.19 2.25
N SER A 55 4.36 -4.04 1.50
CA SER A 55 5.33 -2.97 1.74
C SER A 55 4.73 -1.58 1.46
N ALA A 56 3.90 -1.45 0.43
CA ALA A 56 3.23 -0.18 0.13
C ALA A 56 2.29 0.23 1.28
N HIS A 57 1.54 -0.71 1.82
CA HIS A 57 0.64 -0.47 2.95
C HIS A 57 1.43 -0.02 4.19
N GLU A 58 2.51 -0.75 4.52
CA GLU A 58 3.34 -0.41 5.69
C GLU A 58 4.04 0.93 5.51
N THR A 59 4.47 1.26 4.29
CA THR A 59 5.02 2.58 3.99
C THR A 59 3.98 3.67 4.25
N GLY A 60 2.72 3.39 3.98
CA GLY A 60 1.62 4.30 4.31
C GLY A 60 1.53 4.59 5.80
N HIS A 61 1.74 3.59 6.65
CA HIS A 61 1.80 3.82 8.11
C HIS A 61 2.96 4.72 8.49
N VAL A 62 4.13 4.52 7.91
CA VAL A 62 5.31 5.38 8.16
C VAL A 62 5.02 6.81 7.71
N ALA A 63 4.57 6.97 6.47
CA ALA A 63 4.40 8.29 5.85
C ALA A 63 3.35 9.14 6.56
N THR A 64 2.30 8.52 7.08
CA THR A 64 1.21 9.24 7.75
C THR A 64 1.40 9.32 9.26
N GLY A 65 2.34 8.58 9.83
CA GLY A 65 2.48 8.44 11.27
C GLY A 65 1.30 7.70 11.91
N ALA A 66 0.48 7.04 11.08
CA ALA A 66 -0.76 6.40 11.53
C ALA A 66 -0.47 5.00 12.03
N LEU A 67 -0.03 4.90 13.28
CA LEU A 67 0.23 3.63 13.95
C LEU A 67 -0.87 3.34 14.95
N HIS A 68 -1.28 2.08 15.05
CA HIS A 68 -2.16 1.66 16.12
C HIS A 68 -1.34 0.98 17.22
N LYS A 69 -1.71 1.24 18.46
CA LYS A 69 -1.06 0.64 19.62
C LYS A 69 -1.84 -0.61 20.04
N VAL A 70 -1.17 -1.50 20.74
CA VAL A 70 -1.78 -2.76 21.20
C VAL A 70 -3.08 -2.54 21.97
N ASP A 71 -3.15 -1.48 22.77
CA ASP A 71 -4.29 -1.13 23.59
C ASP A 71 -5.16 -0.01 23.00
N SER A 72 -4.97 0.31 21.73
CA SER A 72 -5.75 1.36 21.05
C SER A 72 -7.22 0.96 20.90
N PRO A 73 -8.16 1.89 21.05
CA PRO A 73 -9.55 1.62 20.71
C PRO A 73 -9.70 1.23 19.23
N TYR A 74 -10.74 0.45 18.94
CA TYR A 74 -11.00 -0.04 17.58
C TYR A 74 -11.10 1.11 16.57
N GLU A 75 -11.72 2.22 16.95
CA GLU A 75 -11.81 3.41 16.08
C GLU A 75 -10.44 3.94 15.68
N SER A 76 -9.49 3.97 16.62
CA SER A 76 -8.13 4.43 16.33
C SER A 76 -7.43 3.48 15.38
N TRP A 77 -7.67 2.17 15.51
CA TRP A 77 -7.14 1.18 14.61
C TRP A 77 -7.69 1.37 13.19
N GLU A 78 -9.01 1.53 13.06
CA GLU A 78 -9.65 1.77 11.77
C GLU A 78 -9.14 3.04 11.09
N ARG A 79 -8.98 4.13 11.85
CA ARG A 79 -8.45 5.38 11.31
C ARG A 79 -7.01 5.22 10.82
N SER A 80 -6.20 4.48 11.58
CA SER A 80 -4.81 4.20 11.20
C SER A 80 -4.75 3.43 9.89
N GLU A 81 -5.57 2.38 9.77
CA GLU A 81 -5.63 1.59 8.54
C GLU A 81 -6.16 2.40 7.37
N TYR A 82 -7.20 3.20 7.58
CA TYR A 82 -7.76 4.06 6.54
C TYR A 82 -6.72 5.04 6.01
N ARG A 83 -5.97 5.69 6.90
CA ARG A 83 -4.94 6.66 6.51
C ARG A 83 -3.81 6.00 5.73
N ALA A 84 -3.37 4.82 6.15
CA ALA A 84 -2.34 4.07 5.45
C ALA A 84 -2.81 3.65 4.06
N ASN A 85 -4.04 3.14 3.95
CA ASN A 85 -4.62 2.74 2.68
C ASN A 85 -4.77 3.92 1.73
N ARG A 86 -5.26 5.04 2.23
CA ARG A 86 -5.42 6.27 1.45
C ARG A 86 -4.07 6.74 0.90
N TRP A 87 -3.04 6.70 1.73
CA TRP A 87 -1.70 7.05 1.28
C TRP A 87 -1.25 6.15 0.13
N GLU A 88 -1.46 4.84 0.27
CA GLU A 88 -1.12 3.87 -0.79
C GLU A 88 -1.82 4.22 -2.10
N TYR A 89 -3.14 4.46 -2.05
CA TYR A 89 -3.90 4.75 -3.28
C TYR A 89 -3.43 6.05 -3.93
N GLU A 90 -3.16 7.07 -3.14
CA GLU A 90 -2.74 8.36 -3.66
C GLU A 90 -1.32 8.38 -4.22
N HIS A 91 -0.42 7.58 -3.64
CA HIS A 91 1.01 7.60 -4.01
C HIS A 91 1.44 6.41 -4.85
N VAL A 92 0.79 5.28 -4.74
CA VAL A 92 1.18 4.04 -5.43
C VAL A 92 0.22 3.69 -6.56
N LEU A 93 -1.08 3.95 -6.36
CA LEU A 93 -2.14 3.60 -7.31
C LEU A 93 -3.02 4.82 -7.61
N PRO A 94 -2.43 5.92 -8.13
CA PRO A 94 -3.20 7.15 -8.37
C PRO A 94 -4.18 7.00 -9.52
N ALA A 95 -5.23 7.82 -9.49
CA ALA A 95 -6.29 7.78 -10.49
C ALA A 95 -5.74 7.94 -11.92
N GLU A 96 -4.76 8.83 -12.10
CA GLU A 96 -4.16 9.10 -13.40
C GLU A 96 -3.48 7.86 -13.99
N ALA A 97 -2.88 7.03 -13.12
CA ALA A 97 -2.24 5.79 -13.56
C ALA A 97 -3.27 4.77 -14.05
N PHE A 98 -4.45 4.72 -13.41
CA PHE A 98 -5.55 3.89 -13.89
C PHE A 98 -6.08 4.40 -15.22
N GLN A 99 -6.23 5.70 -15.37
CA GLN A 99 -6.68 6.30 -16.63
C GLN A 99 -5.72 5.97 -17.76
N GLU A 100 -4.43 6.02 -17.50
CA GLU A 100 -3.40 5.64 -18.47
C GLU A 100 -3.52 4.17 -18.88
N ALA A 101 -3.70 3.26 -17.90
CA ALA A 101 -3.89 1.85 -18.18
C ALA A 101 -5.14 1.61 -19.02
N PHE A 102 -6.25 2.27 -18.67
CA PHE A 102 -7.51 2.14 -19.40
C PHE A 102 -7.37 2.63 -20.85
N SER A 103 -6.59 3.69 -21.07
CA SER A 103 -6.35 4.21 -22.42
C SER A 103 -5.59 3.20 -23.30
N GLN A 104 -4.87 2.27 -22.69
CA GLN A 104 -4.14 1.20 -23.37
C GLN A 104 -4.99 -0.08 -23.52
N GLY A 105 -6.25 -0.05 -23.08
CA GLY A 105 -7.14 -1.21 -23.13
C GLY A 105 -6.94 -2.19 -21.97
N ILE A 106 -6.17 -1.82 -20.96
CA ILE A 106 -5.94 -2.64 -19.75
C ILE A 106 -7.03 -2.26 -18.76
N VAL A 107 -8.06 -3.11 -18.61
CA VAL A 107 -9.27 -2.74 -17.85
C VAL A 107 -9.66 -3.75 -16.77
N GLU A 108 -9.34 -5.04 -16.97
CA GLU A 108 -9.75 -6.06 -16.00
C GLU A 108 -8.86 -6.02 -14.75
N PRO A 109 -9.42 -6.32 -13.56
CA PRO A 109 -8.61 -6.28 -12.32
C PRO A 109 -7.35 -7.13 -12.38
N TRP A 110 -7.40 -8.32 -12.98
CA TRP A 110 -6.22 -9.17 -13.08
C TRP A 110 -5.16 -8.59 -14.02
N GLU A 111 -5.59 -7.90 -15.09
CA GLU A 111 -4.68 -7.21 -16.00
C GLU A 111 -4.01 -6.02 -15.30
N LEU A 112 -4.80 -5.26 -14.52
CA LEU A 112 -4.28 -4.13 -13.76
C LEU A 112 -3.31 -4.60 -12.68
N ALA A 113 -3.58 -5.75 -12.05
CA ALA A 113 -2.67 -6.33 -11.09
C ALA A 113 -1.31 -6.66 -11.72
N GLU A 114 -1.31 -7.17 -12.93
CA GLU A 114 -0.07 -7.40 -13.69
C GLU A 114 0.61 -6.10 -14.09
N TYR A 115 -0.17 -5.15 -14.57
CA TYR A 115 0.34 -3.85 -15.03
C TYR A 115 1.04 -3.09 -13.92
N PHE A 116 0.44 -3.04 -12.74
CA PHE A 116 1.01 -2.34 -11.58
C PHE A 116 1.94 -3.22 -10.74
N ASP A 117 1.96 -4.52 -10.98
CA ASP A 117 2.63 -5.51 -10.13
C ASP A 117 2.20 -5.38 -8.67
N MET A 118 0.88 -5.33 -8.47
CA MET A 118 0.24 -5.19 -7.16
C MET A 118 -0.84 -6.26 -7.00
N PRO A 119 -1.11 -6.69 -5.77
CA PRO A 119 -2.19 -7.66 -5.54
C PRO A 119 -3.54 -7.15 -6.05
N GLU A 120 -4.35 -8.06 -6.56
CA GLU A 120 -5.63 -7.72 -7.18
C GLU A 120 -6.59 -7.04 -6.20
N ASP A 121 -6.58 -7.44 -4.92
CA ASP A 121 -7.41 -6.81 -3.90
C ASP A 121 -7.01 -5.34 -3.66
N HIS A 122 -5.72 -5.00 -3.73
CA HIS A 122 -5.27 -3.60 -3.66
C HIS A 122 -5.79 -2.80 -4.85
N ILE A 123 -5.77 -3.40 -6.04
CA ILE A 123 -6.30 -2.76 -7.25
C ILE A 123 -7.79 -2.45 -7.09
N LYS A 124 -8.59 -3.45 -6.66
CA LYS A 124 -10.03 -3.27 -6.47
C LYS A 124 -10.34 -2.21 -5.42
N ASN A 125 -9.61 -2.21 -4.32
CA ASN A 125 -9.80 -1.23 -3.25
C ASN A 125 -9.44 0.18 -3.70
N ALA A 126 -8.37 0.34 -4.47
CA ALA A 126 -7.97 1.64 -5.01
C ALA A 126 -9.00 2.17 -6.01
N LEU A 127 -9.52 1.32 -6.90
CA LEU A 127 -10.56 1.73 -7.84
C LEU A 127 -11.83 2.16 -7.10
N ALA A 128 -12.23 1.43 -6.07
CA ALA A 128 -13.38 1.80 -5.24
C ALA A 128 -13.15 3.14 -4.54
N TYR A 129 -11.95 3.37 -4.03
CA TYR A 129 -11.61 4.64 -3.40
C TYR A 129 -11.78 5.81 -4.37
N TRP A 130 -11.21 5.68 -5.59
CA TRP A 130 -11.26 6.76 -6.58
C TRP A 130 -12.67 6.99 -7.11
N SER A 131 -13.43 5.92 -7.41
CA SER A 131 -14.77 6.05 -7.99
C SER A 131 -15.84 6.40 -6.96
N GLU A 132 -15.83 5.73 -5.80
CA GLU A 132 -16.89 5.88 -4.80
C GLU A 132 -16.65 7.04 -3.85
N GLN A 133 -15.42 7.18 -3.32
CA GLN A 133 -15.13 8.24 -2.35
C GLN A 133 -14.74 9.55 -3.01
N LYS A 134 -14.00 9.50 -4.13
CA LYS A 134 -13.54 10.71 -4.82
C LYS A 134 -14.39 11.06 -6.04
N GLY A 135 -15.36 10.24 -6.39
CA GLY A 135 -16.30 10.54 -7.45
C GLY A 135 -15.71 10.58 -8.86
N ILE A 136 -14.59 9.91 -9.08
CA ILE A 136 -13.97 9.90 -10.41
C ILE A 136 -14.73 8.94 -11.31
N ASP A 137 -15.16 9.43 -12.46
CA ASP A 137 -15.83 8.64 -13.50
C ASP A 137 -14.80 8.21 -14.54
N PHE A 138 -14.28 7.00 -14.40
CA PHE A 138 -13.30 6.47 -15.34
C PHE A 138 -13.89 6.23 -16.74
N ASN A 139 -15.20 6.09 -16.85
CA ASN A 139 -15.85 5.88 -18.15
C ASN A 139 -15.83 7.15 -19.01
N ALA A 140 -15.75 8.31 -18.42
CA ALA A 140 -15.70 9.59 -19.13
C ALA A 140 -14.42 9.76 -19.94
N HIS A 141 -13.41 8.92 -19.71
CA HIS A 141 -12.09 9.03 -20.35
C HIS A 141 -11.80 7.89 -21.32
N LYS A 142 -12.79 7.10 -21.68
CA LYS A 142 -12.65 6.02 -22.67
C LYS A 142 -12.71 6.54 -24.07
#